data_4799f1ee2c3f03de96545e833f15742c
#
_entry.id   4799f1ee2c3f03de96545e833f15742c
#
_cell.length_a   1.000
_cell.length_b   1.000
_cell.length_c   1.000
_cell.angle_alpha   90.00
_cell.angle_beta   90.00
_cell.angle_gamma   90.00
#
_symmetry.space_group_name_H-M   'P 1'
#
loop_
_entity.id
_entity.type
_entity.pdbx_description
1 polymer ?
#
loop_
_entity_poly.entity_id
_entity_poly.type
_entity_poly.pdbx_seq_one_letter_code
_entity_poly.pdbx_strand_id
1 'polypeptide(L)'
;MAINKEKKKEIVEKVDGVLQNATSVVFVNFHKLPVSETTTMRKTLRGQGVGYTVAKKTLLKRALSDRAFAGILPELAGEIAVVYGTGEDMMLPAREVYAFQKKSGGRITIIGGIFEATYKTKSEMTEIASIPSREILLAQFVNVINSPIQGFVRALDQISKKKSI
;
A
#
# COMPACT_ATOMS: atom_id res chain seq x y z
N MET A 1 -10.53 -14.78 -25.38
CA MET A 1 -12.00 -14.74 -25.27
C MET A 1 -12.45 -13.31 -24.99
N ALA A 2 -13.37 -12.76 -25.78
CA ALA A 2 -13.95 -11.46 -25.54
C ALA A 2 -14.90 -11.54 -24.34
N ILE A 3 -14.71 -10.68 -23.34
CA ILE A 3 -15.60 -10.63 -22.17
C ILE A 3 -16.95 -10.07 -22.65
N ASN A 4 -18.06 -10.79 -22.36
CA ASN A 4 -19.41 -10.39 -22.72
C ASN A 4 -19.78 -9.04 -22.07
N LYS A 5 -20.73 -8.29 -22.70
CA LYS A 5 -21.17 -6.96 -22.24
C LYS A 5 -21.72 -7.00 -20.80
N GLU A 6 -22.43 -8.07 -20.43
CA GLU A 6 -22.98 -8.29 -19.09
C GLU A 6 -21.86 -8.44 -18.05
N LYS A 7 -20.86 -9.30 -18.30
CA LYS A 7 -19.70 -9.47 -17.41
C LYS A 7 -18.88 -8.20 -17.24
N LYS A 8 -18.85 -7.32 -18.26
CA LYS A 8 -18.19 -6.01 -18.12
C LYS A 8 -18.96 -5.09 -17.16
N LYS A 9 -20.29 -5.11 -17.21
CA LYS A 9 -21.12 -4.35 -16.27
C LYS A 9 -20.95 -4.85 -14.84
N GLU A 10 -21.02 -6.16 -14.62
CA GLU A 10 -20.78 -6.76 -13.30
C GLU A 10 -19.41 -6.38 -12.71
N ILE A 11 -18.35 -6.35 -13.54
CA ILE A 11 -17.02 -5.95 -13.07
C ILE A 11 -17.00 -4.47 -12.69
N VAL A 12 -17.64 -3.61 -13.47
CA VAL A 12 -17.74 -2.17 -13.14
C VAL A 12 -18.52 -1.99 -11.84
N GLU A 13 -19.68 -2.62 -11.70
CA GLU A 13 -20.50 -2.56 -10.48
C GLU A 13 -19.73 -3.07 -9.24
N LYS A 14 -18.98 -4.15 -9.38
CA LYS A 14 -18.11 -4.64 -8.29
C LYS A 14 -17.02 -3.63 -7.92
N VAL A 15 -16.36 -3.04 -8.92
CA VAL A 15 -15.34 -2.02 -8.68
C VAL A 15 -15.96 -0.77 -8.05
N ASP A 16 -17.12 -0.36 -8.50
CA ASP A 16 -17.85 0.76 -7.93
C ASP A 16 -18.25 0.51 -6.48
N GLY A 17 -18.77 -0.67 -6.16
CA GLY A 17 -19.08 -1.06 -4.79
C GLY A 17 -17.84 -1.07 -3.88
N VAL A 18 -16.71 -1.52 -4.42
CA VAL A 18 -15.41 -1.47 -3.71
C VAL A 18 -14.99 -0.03 -3.45
N LEU A 19 -15.05 0.84 -4.48
CA LEU A 19 -14.68 2.25 -4.37
C LEU A 19 -15.60 3.05 -3.44
N GLN A 20 -16.85 2.61 -3.24
CA GLN A 20 -17.78 3.26 -2.29
C GLN A 20 -17.42 3.00 -0.84
N ASN A 21 -17.01 1.77 -0.56
CA ASN A 21 -16.77 1.30 0.80
C ASN A 21 -15.28 1.42 1.21
N ALA A 22 -14.39 1.72 0.27
CA ALA A 22 -12.97 1.81 0.54
C ALA A 22 -12.61 3.17 1.15
N THR A 23 -11.88 3.13 2.26
CA THR A 23 -11.26 4.30 2.89
C THR A 23 -10.01 4.76 2.14
N SER A 24 -9.30 3.84 1.53
CA SER A 24 -8.15 4.13 0.66
C SER A 24 -8.02 3.09 -0.44
N VAL A 25 -7.48 3.50 -1.58
CA VAL A 25 -7.28 2.65 -2.76
C VAL A 25 -5.89 2.84 -3.32
N VAL A 26 -5.19 1.75 -3.60
CA VAL A 26 -3.84 1.76 -4.17
C VAL A 26 -3.86 1.08 -5.52
N PHE A 27 -3.35 1.77 -6.52
CA PHE A 27 -3.17 1.22 -7.86
C PHE A 27 -1.78 0.60 -7.97
N VAL A 28 -1.76 -0.67 -8.32
CA VAL A 28 -0.55 -1.48 -8.35
C VAL A 28 -0.35 -2.04 -9.75
N ASN A 29 0.83 -1.85 -10.30
CA ASN A 29 1.27 -2.57 -11.48
C ASN A 29 1.97 -3.86 -11.05
N PHE A 30 1.62 -4.97 -11.67
CA PHE A 30 2.31 -6.23 -11.48
C PHE A 30 2.77 -6.78 -12.83
N HIS A 31 4.01 -7.25 -12.88
CA HIS A 31 4.57 -7.82 -14.09
C HIS A 31 5.28 -9.14 -13.77
N LYS A 32 4.92 -10.20 -14.54
CA LYS A 32 5.52 -11.54 -14.40
C LYS A 32 5.57 -12.08 -12.96
N LEU A 33 4.52 -11.82 -12.18
CA LEU A 33 4.44 -12.29 -10.79
C LEU A 33 4.07 -13.78 -10.77
N PRO A 34 4.85 -14.66 -10.09
CA PRO A 34 4.50 -16.06 -9.92
C PRO A 34 3.16 -16.24 -9.20
N VAL A 35 2.41 -17.28 -9.57
CA VAL A 35 1.10 -17.58 -8.96
C VAL A 35 1.22 -17.83 -7.45
N SER A 36 2.30 -18.46 -7.03
CA SER A 36 2.60 -18.71 -5.61
C SER A 36 2.71 -17.42 -4.79
N GLU A 37 3.47 -16.43 -5.31
CA GLU A 37 3.64 -15.12 -4.67
C GLU A 37 2.31 -14.35 -4.64
N THR A 38 1.56 -14.38 -5.75
CA THR A 38 0.23 -13.75 -5.83
C THR A 38 -0.74 -14.36 -4.81
N THR A 39 -0.74 -15.68 -4.65
CA THR A 39 -1.60 -16.37 -3.70
C THR A 39 -1.23 -16.03 -2.26
N THR A 40 0.05 -16.01 -1.96
CA THR A 40 0.57 -15.62 -0.64
C THR A 40 0.20 -14.17 -0.31
N MET A 41 0.41 -13.24 -1.25
CA MET A 41 0.05 -11.84 -1.10
C MET A 41 -1.46 -11.67 -0.83
N ARG A 42 -2.32 -12.31 -1.63
CA ARG A 42 -3.77 -12.27 -1.42
C ARG A 42 -4.19 -12.82 -0.07
N LYS A 43 -3.54 -13.90 0.38
CA LYS A 43 -3.83 -14.51 1.68
C LYS A 43 -3.45 -13.57 2.83
N THR A 44 -2.28 -12.94 2.75
CA THR A 44 -1.83 -11.97 3.76
C THR A 44 -2.74 -10.74 3.80
N LEU A 45 -3.03 -10.13 2.64
CA LEU A 45 -3.92 -8.97 2.54
C LEU A 45 -5.31 -9.26 3.10
N ARG A 46 -5.88 -10.42 2.76
CA ARG A 46 -7.18 -10.86 3.27
C ARG A 46 -7.20 -11.04 4.79
N GLY A 47 -6.10 -11.57 5.35
CA GLY A 47 -5.96 -11.72 6.81
C GLY A 47 -5.97 -10.38 7.57
N GLN A 48 -5.67 -9.29 6.88
CA GLN A 48 -5.64 -7.93 7.44
C GLN A 48 -6.86 -7.08 7.01
N GLY A 49 -7.87 -7.68 6.38
CA GLY A 49 -9.06 -6.95 5.93
C GLY A 49 -8.84 -6.09 4.68
N VAL A 50 -7.74 -6.31 3.95
CA VAL A 50 -7.42 -5.60 2.71
C VAL A 50 -7.86 -6.43 1.51
N GLY A 51 -8.66 -5.83 0.65
CA GLY A 51 -9.11 -6.46 -0.59
C GLY A 51 -8.13 -6.26 -1.73
N TYR A 52 -8.05 -7.26 -2.64
CA TYR A 52 -7.24 -7.22 -3.85
C TYR A 52 -8.06 -7.65 -5.05
N THR A 53 -8.23 -6.76 -6.02
CA THR A 53 -9.01 -7.03 -7.24
C THR A 53 -8.23 -6.62 -8.48
N VAL A 54 -8.20 -7.49 -9.48
CA VAL A 54 -7.60 -7.19 -10.78
C VAL A 54 -8.70 -6.78 -11.75
N ALA A 55 -8.55 -5.64 -12.37
CA ALA A 55 -9.52 -5.13 -13.35
C ALA A 55 -8.81 -4.60 -14.60
N LYS A 56 -9.49 -4.70 -15.76
CA LYS A 56 -8.99 -4.07 -16.98
C LYS A 56 -8.92 -2.55 -16.79
N LYS A 57 -7.81 -1.93 -17.22
CA LYS A 57 -7.59 -0.48 -17.13
C LYS A 57 -8.73 0.38 -17.70
N THR A 58 -9.36 -0.08 -18.78
CA THR A 58 -10.48 0.62 -19.43
C THR A 58 -11.74 0.63 -18.56
N LEU A 59 -12.02 -0.48 -17.85
CA LEU A 59 -13.17 -0.58 -16.94
C LEU A 59 -12.90 0.22 -15.65
N LEU A 60 -11.66 0.16 -15.17
CA LEU A 60 -11.25 0.94 -14.00
C LEU A 60 -11.32 2.45 -14.28
N LYS A 61 -10.80 2.91 -15.44
CA LYS A 61 -10.92 4.33 -15.83
C LYS A 61 -12.39 4.78 -15.89
N ARG A 62 -13.29 3.94 -16.41
CA ARG A 62 -14.71 4.26 -16.49
C ARG A 62 -15.33 4.38 -15.09
N ALA A 63 -15.09 3.42 -14.21
CA ALA A 63 -15.57 3.47 -12.83
C ALA A 63 -15.03 4.70 -12.05
N LEU A 64 -13.80 5.11 -12.33
CA LEU A 64 -13.19 6.30 -11.71
C LEU A 64 -13.72 7.61 -12.31
N SER A 65 -14.07 7.64 -13.62
CA SER A 65 -14.62 8.84 -14.27
C SER A 65 -16.02 9.20 -13.78
N ASP A 66 -16.78 8.21 -13.32
CA ASP A 66 -18.13 8.43 -12.76
C ASP A 66 -18.07 9.03 -11.34
N ARG A 67 -16.87 9.26 -10.80
CA ARG A 67 -16.63 9.81 -9.45
C ARG A 67 -15.77 11.05 -9.49
N ALA A 68 -16.18 12.06 -8.76
CA ALA A 68 -15.49 13.34 -8.64
C ALA A 68 -14.42 13.28 -7.51
N PHE A 69 -13.33 12.51 -7.70
CA PHE A 69 -12.17 12.60 -6.83
C PHE A 69 -11.34 13.83 -7.21
N ALA A 70 -10.80 14.54 -6.21
CA ALA A 70 -9.93 15.69 -6.44
C ALA A 70 -8.55 15.23 -6.98
N GLY A 71 -7.94 16.04 -7.86
CA GLY A 71 -6.61 15.77 -8.39
C GLY A 71 -6.61 15.13 -9.78
N ILE A 72 -5.42 14.73 -10.22
CA ILE A 72 -5.20 14.17 -11.56
C ILE A 72 -5.04 12.65 -11.42
N LEU A 73 -5.84 11.89 -12.19
CA LEU A 73 -5.71 10.44 -12.26
C LEU A 73 -4.30 10.05 -12.72
N PRO A 74 -3.54 9.26 -11.96
CA PRO A 74 -2.23 8.79 -12.37
C PRO A 74 -2.32 7.94 -13.66
N GLU A 75 -1.26 7.96 -14.46
CA GLU A 75 -1.23 7.19 -15.70
C GLU A 75 -1.23 5.68 -15.40
N LEU A 76 -2.33 5.03 -15.75
CA LEU A 76 -2.52 3.61 -15.54
C LEU A 76 -1.83 2.81 -16.67
N ALA A 77 -0.54 2.48 -16.49
CA ALA A 77 0.24 1.71 -17.45
C ALA A 77 0.34 0.23 -17.06
N GLY A 78 0.28 -0.66 -18.05
CA GLY A 78 0.48 -2.09 -17.86
C GLY A 78 -0.70 -2.86 -17.29
N GLU A 79 -0.40 -3.90 -16.51
CA GLU A 79 -1.37 -4.76 -15.82
C GLU A 79 -1.66 -4.18 -14.44
N ILE A 80 -2.94 -3.91 -14.15
CA ILE A 80 -3.33 -3.15 -12.97
C ILE A 80 -4.15 -4.01 -12.02
N ALA A 81 -3.75 -3.97 -10.76
CA ALA A 81 -4.55 -4.43 -9.65
C ALA A 81 -4.95 -3.24 -8.77
N VAL A 82 -6.10 -3.36 -8.15
CA VAL A 82 -6.64 -2.41 -7.18
C VAL A 82 -6.58 -3.07 -5.82
N VAL A 83 -5.86 -2.47 -4.90
CA VAL A 83 -5.78 -2.87 -3.49
C VAL A 83 -6.54 -1.84 -2.69
N TYR A 84 -7.46 -2.28 -1.84
CA TYR A 84 -8.33 -1.38 -1.10
C TYR A 84 -8.51 -1.84 0.33
N GLY A 85 -8.59 -0.88 1.23
CA GLY A 85 -8.89 -1.10 2.65
C GLY A 85 -10.29 -0.59 2.99
N THR A 86 -10.98 -1.33 3.86
CA THR A 86 -12.28 -0.95 4.42
C THR A 86 -12.19 -0.73 5.93
N GLY A 87 -11.00 -0.88 6.50
CA GLY A 87 -10.73 -0.72 7.93
C GLY A 87 -10.46 0.73 8.35
N GLU A 88 -10.21 0.90 9.65
CA GLU A 88 -9.88 2.19 10.24
C GLU A 88 -8.49 2.72 9.81
N ASP A 89 -7.54 1.82 9.54
CA ASP A 89 -6.20 2.20 9.10
C ASP A 89 -6.17 2.43 7.59
N MET A 90 -6.31 3.67 7.17
CA MET A 90 -6.28 4.09 5.77
C MET A 90 -4.92 3.80 5.09
N MET A 91 -3.83 3.73 5.86
CA MET A 91 -2.48 3.53 5.32
C MET A 91 -2.14 2.06 5.11
N LEU A 92 -2.91 1.15 5.73
CA LEU A 92 -2.64 -0.28 5.72
C LEU A 92 -2.48 -0.88 4.32
N PRO A 93 -3.37 -0.61 3.33
CA PRO A 93 -3.21 -1.15 1.98
C PRO A 93 -1.91 -0.70 1.30
N ALA A 94 -1.55 0.56 1.45
CA ALA A 94 -0.32 1.12 0.87
C ALA A 94 0.93 0.51 1.50
N ARG A 95 0.95 0.36 2.83
CA ARG A 95 2.04 -0.20 3.61
C ARG A 95 2.31 -1.67 3.25
N GLU A 96 1.26 -2.47 3.18
CA GLU A 96 1.38 -3.88 2.82
C GLU A 96 1.88 -4.07 1.38
N VAL A 97 1.32 -3.32 0.43
CA VAL A 97 1.81 -3.35 -0.96
C VAL A 97 3.28 -2.96 -1.05
N TYR A 98 3.70 -1.94 -0.30
CA TYR A 98 5.09 -1.50 -0.27
C TYR A 98 6.04 -2.54 0.34
N ALA A 99 5.59 -3.23 1.40
CA ALA A 99 6.33 -4.35 1.97
C ALA A 99 6.50 -5.50 0.97
N PHE A 100 5.46 -5.81 0.19
CA PHE A 100 5.55 -6.79 -0.90
C PHE A 100 6.41 -6.31 -2.06
N GLN A 101 6.36 -5.03 -2.42
CA GLN A 101 7.24 -4.46 -3.44
C GLN A 101 8.72 -4.68 -3.10
N LYS A 102 9.11 -4.44 -1.85
CA LYS A 102 10.49 -4.69 -1.38
C LYS A 102 10.88 -6.17 -1.44
N LYS A 103 9.95 -7.08 -1.12
CA LYS A 103 10.20 -8.53 -1.14
C LYS A 103 10.25 -9.10 -2.55
N SER A 104 9.44 -8.58 -3.47
CA SER A 104 9.30 -9.12 -4.84
C SER A 104 10.34 -8.60 -5.83
N GLY A 105 11.33 -7.81 -5.39
CA GLY A 105 12.38 -7.29 -6.27
C GLY A 105 11.86 -6.42 -7.42
N GLY A 106 10.80 -5.63 -7.19
CA GLY A 106 10.26 -4.69 -8.17
C GLY A 106 9.25 -5.25 -9.17
N ARG A 107 8.85 -6.52 -9.03
CA ARG A 107 7.78 -7.12 -9.86
C ARG A 107 6.40 -6.53 -9.57
N ILE A 108 6.24 -5.93 -8.41
CA ILE A 108 5.08 -5.17 -7.99
C ILE A 108 5.53 -3.73 -7.79
N THR A 109 4.82 -2.78 -8.39
CA THR A 109 5.12 -1.36 -8.21
C THR A 109 3.85 -0.57 -7.97
N ILE A 110 3.90 0.36 -7.03
CA ILE A 110 2.82 1.32 -6.79
C ILE A 110 2.85 2.32 -7.95
N ILE A 111 1.71 2.56 -8.60
CA ILE A 111 1.55 3.58 -9.64
C ILE A 111 1.02 4.88 -9.02
N GLY A 112 0.17 4.77 -8.03
CA GLY A 112 -0.54 5.83 -7.37
C GLY A 112 -1.72 5.29 -6.59
N GLY A 113 -2.63 6.16 -6.18
CA GLY A 113 -3.81 5.72 -5.43
C GLY A 113 -4.80 6.83 -5.16
N ILE A 114 -5.79 6.50 -4.34
CA ILE A 114 -6.76 7.46 -3.80
C ILE A 114 -6.60 7.43 -2.28
N PHE A 115 -6.33 8.57 -1.72
CA PHE A 115 -6.20 8.77 -0.28
C PHE A 115 -6.97 10.05 0.10
N GLU A 116 -7.86 9.95 1.07
CA GLU A 116 -8.74 11.07 1.48
C GLU A 116 -9.49 11.71 0.31
N ALA A 117 -10.12 10.89 -0.54
CA ALA A 117 -10.84 11.29 -1.74
C ALA A 117 -10.02 12.10 -2.76
N THR A 118 -8.68 12.06 -2.67
CA THR A 118 -7.75 12.76 -3.55
C THR A 118 -6.86 11.76 -4.29
N TYR A 119 -6.67 11.96 -5.59
CA TYR A 119 -5.69 11.20 -6.35
C TYR A 119 -4.28 11.57 -5.90
N LYS A 120 -3.48 10.56 -5.60
CA LYS A 120 -2.08 10.66 -5.23
C LYS A 120 -1.18 10.04 -6.29
N THR A 121 -0.08 10.72 -6.55
CA THR A 121 0.96 10.26 -7.46
C THR A 121 1.74 9.08 -6.88
N LYS A 122 2.59 8.45 -7.70
CA LYS A 122 3.46 7.37 -7.26
C LYS A 122 4.37 7.77 -6.08
N SER A 123 4.98 8.95 -6.14
CA SER A 123 5.88 9.45 -5.09
C SER A 123 5.12 9.65 -3.77
N GLU A 124 4.01 10.37 -3.79
CA GLU A 124 3.18 10.62 -2.61
C GLU A 124 2.66 9.33 -1.99
N MET A 125 2.16 8.37 -2.81
CA MET A 125 1.71 7.08 -2.30
C MET A 125 2.85 6.25 -1.71
N THR A 126 4.06 6.34 -2.25
CA THR A 126 5.22 5.65 -1.70
C THR A 126 5.65 6.27 -0.36
N GLU A 127 5.58 7.58 -0.23
CA GLU A 127 5.84 8.27 1.04
C GLU A 127 4.81 7.85 2.10
N ILE A 128 3.51 7.88 1.79
CA ILE A 128 2.44 7.39 2.67
C ILE A 128 2.68 5.92 3.06
N ALA A 129 3.05 5.07 2.10
CA ALA A 129 3.32 3.66 2.33
C ALA A 129 4.57 3.40 3.19
N SER A 130 5.49 4.35 3.26
CA SER A 130 6.69 4.26 4.10
C SER A 130 6.42 4.55 5.58
N ILE A 131 5.27 5.16 5.89
CA ILE A 131 4.89 5.48 7.27
C ILE A 131 4.56 4.18 8.03
N PRO A 132 5.24 3.86 9.12
CA PRO A 132 4.97 2.65 9.89
C PRO A 132 3.64 2.72 10.65
N SER A 133 3.24 1.61 11.27
CA SER A 133 2.01 1.57 12.08
C SER A 133 2.11 2.49 13.30
N ARG A 134 0.95 2.89 13.84
CA ARG A 134 0.87 3.74 15.03
C ARG A 134 1.69 3.19 16.20
N GLU A 135 1.66 1.88 16.41
CA GLU A 135 2.42 1.22 17.47
C GLU A 135 3.94 1.38 17.28
N ILE A 136 4.41 1.21 16.03
CA ILE A 136 5.83 1.36 15.70
C ILE A 136 6.24 2.83 15.84
N LEU A 137 5.39 3.79 15.44
CA LEU A 137 5.66 5.23 15.63
C LEU A 137 5.78 5.59 17.11
N LEU A 138 4.90 5.08 17.95
CA LEU A 138 4.98 5.26 19.40
C LEU A 138 6.26 4.66 19.98
N ALA A 139 6.63 3.46 19.53
CA ALA A 139 7.89 2.82 19.95
C ALA A 139 9.12 3.62 19.51
N GLN A 140 9.11 4.16 18.27
CA GLN A 140 10.18 5.04 17.79
C GLN A 140 10.27 6.33 18.60
N PHE A 141 9.15 6.94 18.94
CA PHE A 141 9.11 8.14 19.78
C PHE A 141 9.72 7.89 21.17
N VAL A 142 9.34 6.80 21.82
CA VAL A 142 9.93 6.39 23.11
C VAL A 142 11.44 6.14 22.97
N ASN A 143 11.88 5.49 21.89
CA ASN A 143 13.30 5.26 21.63
C ASN A 143 14.08 6.56 21.46
N VAL A 144 13.51 7.57 20.78
CA VAL A 144 14.15 8.88 20.61
C VAL A 144 14.31 9.60 21.95
N ILE A 145 13.28 9.57 22.80
CA ILE A 145 13.34 10.16 24.15
C ILE A 145 14.40 9.48 25.01
N ASN A 146 14.54 8.14 24.89
CA ASN A 146 15.49 7.37 25.66
C ASN A 146 16.94 7.40 25.08
N SER A 147 17.10 7.87 23.85
CA SER A 147 18.38 7.90 23.13
C SER A 147 19.50 8.64 23.86
N PRO A 148 19.31 9.83 24.49
CA PRO A 148 20.36 10.50 25.25
C PRO A 148 20.87 9.69 26.44
N ILE A 149 19.96 9.02 27.16
CA ILE A 149 20.31 8.16 28.30
C ILE A 149 21.12 6.96 27.83
N GLN A 150 20.67 6.31 26.77
CA GLN A 150 21.42 5.18 26.16
C GLN A 150 22.80 5.61 25.65
N GLY A 151 22.91 6.80 25.05
CA GLY A 151 24.17 7.39 24.62
C GLY A 151 25.15 7.56 25.76
N PHE A 152 24.68 8.09 26.89
CA PHE A 152 25.49 8.27 28.10
C PHE A 152 25.96 6.92 28.69
N VAL A 153 25.07 5.95 28.81
CA VAL A 153 25.39 4.61 29.31
C VAL A 153 26.45 3.93 28.42
N ARG A 154 26.30 4.04 27.09
CA ARG A 154 27.29 3.49 26.14
C ARG A 154 28.65 4.16 26.28
N ALA A 155 28.71 5.48 26.49
CA ALA A 155 29.95 6.20 26.73
C ALA A 155 30.64 5.73 28.00
N LEU A 156 29.89 5.54 29.09
CA LEU A 156 30.44 5.01 30.34
C LEU A 156 30.96 3.57 30.19
N ASP A 157 30.24 2.70 29.49
CA ASP A 157 30.68 1.33 29.20
C ASP A 157 31.97 1.30 28.37
N GLN A 158 32.10 2.17 27.37
CA GLN A 158 33.33 2.30 26.58
C GLN A 158 34.51 2.78 27.41
N ILE A 159 34.29 3.74 28.32
CA ILE A 159 35.35 4.22 29.24
C ILE A 159 35.80 3.09 30.18
N SER A 160 34.84 2.35 30.75
CA SER A 160 35.13 1.20 31.63
C SER A 160 35.94 0.15 30.89
N LYS A 161 35.57 -0.23 29.69
CA LYS A 161 36.33 -1.21 28.88
C LYS A 161 37.73 -0.74 28.51
N LYS A 162 37.94 0.56 28.26
CA LYS A 162 39.29 1.11 28.01
C LYS A 162 40.16 1.18 29.26
N LYS A 163 39.57 1.28 30.45
CA LYS A 163 40.32 1.28 31.72
C LYS A 163 40.70 -0.12 32.21
N SER A 164 40.05 -1.17 31.67
CA SER A 164 40.27 -2.57 32.03
C SER A 164 41.37 -3.24 31.18
N ILE A 165 42.00 -2.50 30.29
CA ILE A 165 43.19 -2.87 29.50
C ILE A 165 44.37 -2.06 30.00
#